data_517f8d69e1b59e0d0c9454a308e2bfc3
#
_entry.id   517f8d69e1b59e0d0c9454a308e2bfc3
#
_cell.length_a   1.000
_cell.length_b   1.000
_cell.length_c   1.000
_cell.angle_alpha   90.00
_cell.angle_beta   90.00
_cell.angle_gamma   90.00
#
_symmetry.space_group_name_H-M   'P 1'
#
loop_
_entity.id
_entity.type
_entity.pdbx_description
1 polymer ?
#
loop_
_entity_poly.entity_id
_entity_poly.type
_entity_poly.pdbx_seq_one_letter_code
_entity_poly.pdbx_strand_id
1 'polypeptide(L)'
;MEEIQLIEAVERYIRGEMKTDERVYFEQLRKTNPEVDQLVVEHTLFIHQMNEVGELRKFRSTLNEVHTDLAEKGLINSDRLKGNAKVVYLWKKYKRVAAIAASIAGITTLTISLLVWSLSPKIESSQVKQLVNEVNGLKVKDKELDNKIKDVDNKSEKKVILNPSYRYNGTGFMIDSKGYLVTNAHVVRNAKTVVVQNKKGDNFNARVVFTDFAKDLVILKIEDDSFKNLTSIPYGISKSSSDLAESIYTLGYPRNDVMVYGQGYLSAPTGFNGDTLSCQIAIAANPGNSGGPVLNHNGEVIGILSTRQVSAEGVVFAIQSKYIHSVINELKKADTSVKVKVPASSSLKGMDRTQQVKKIEDYVFMVKVN
;
A
#
# COMPACT_ATOMS: atom_id res chain seq x y z
N MET A 1 19.84 -28.71 -46.19
CA MET A 1 19.10 -29.22 -45.00
C MET A 1 18.72 -27.98 -44.22
N GLU A 2 17.46 -27.86 -43.84
CA GLU A 2 17.08 -26.71 -43.00
C GLU A 2 17.77 -26.85 -41.65
N GLU A 3 18.18 -25.75 -41.05
CA GLU A 3 18.96 -25.69 -39.81
C GLU A 3 18.36 -26.52 -38.66
N ILE A 4 17.02 -26.56 -38.58
CA ILE A 4 16.28 -27.35 -37.59
C ILE A 4 16.45 -28.85 -37.82
N GLN A 5 16.46 -29.33 -39.08
CA GLN A 5 16.65 -30.73 -39.42
C GLN A 5 18.10 -31.20 -39.16
N LEU A 6 19.07 -30.28 -39.23
CA LEU A 6 20.43 -30.56 -38.91
C LEU A 6 20.64 -30.74 -37.41
N ILE A 7 20.05 -29.90 -36.57
CA ILE A 7 20.10 -30.02 -35.12
C ILE A 7 19.45 -31.32 -34.65
N GLU A 8 18.31 -31.69 -35.21
CA GLU A 8 17.63 -32.97 -34.90
C GLU A 8 18.50 -34.17 -35.27
N ALA A 9 19.18 -34.12 -36.42
CA ALA A 9 20.14 -35.17 -36.81
C ALA A 9 21.32 -35.22 -35.86
N VAL A 10 21.89 -34.09 -35.43
CA VAL A 10 22.95 -34.01 -34.42
C VAL A 10 22.52 -34.64 -33.08
N GLU A 11 21.32 -34.35 -32.61
CA GLU A 11 20.79 -34.92 -31.35
C GLU A 11 20.63 -36.44 -31.46
N ARG A 12 20.05 -36.93 -32.54
CA ARG A 12 19.92 -38.39 -32.76
C ARG A 12 21.27 -39.09 -32.87
N TYR A 13 22.26 -38.44 -33.47
CA TYR A 13 23.61 -38.97 -33.55
C TYR A 13 24.26 -39.10 -32.14
N ILE A 14 24.18 -38.03 -31.34
CA ILE A 14 24.73 -38.00 -29.98
C ILE A 14 24.04 -39.04 -29.07
N ARG A 15 22.73 -39.19 -29.19
CA ARG A 15 21.95 -40.19 -28.42
C ARG A 15 22.11 -41.63 -28.89
N GLY A 16 22.80 -41.86 -30.05
CA GLY A 16 22.95 -43.18 -30.63
C GLY A 16 21.67 -43.75 -31.26
N GLU A 17 20.72 -42.87 -31.59
CA GLU A 17 19.41 -43.23 -32.14
C GLU A 17 19.39 -43.33 -33.68
N MET A 18 20.50 -43.12 -34.36
CA MET A 18 20.65 -43.28 -35.80
C MET A 18 20.79 -44.73 -36.19
N LYS A 19 20.17 -45.13 -37.32
CA LYS A 19 20.40 -46.40 -37.96
C LYS A 19 21.81 -46.48 -38.51
N THR A 20 22.34 -47.71 -38.68
CA THR A 20 23.76 -47.92 -39.10
C THR A 20 24.10 -47.18 -40.39
N ASP A 21 23.24 -47.24 -41.40
CA ASP A 21 23.51 -46.60 -42.71
C ASP A 21 23.45 -45.07 -42.63
N GLU A 22 22.49 -44.55 -41.83
CA GLU A 22 22.34 -43.11 -41.56
C GLU A 22 23.54 -42.56 -40.80
N ARG A 23 24.05 -43.33 -39.82
CA ARG A 23 25.21 -42.96 -39.03
C ARG A 23 26.48 -42.86 -39.87
N VAL A 24 26.71 -43.85 -40.76
CA VAL A 24 27.85 -43.84 -41.68
C VAL A 24 27.82 -42.61 -42.58
N TYR A 25 26.63 -42.26 -43.12
CA TYR A 25 26.45 -41.05 -43.93
C TYR A 25 26.74 -39.79 -43.13
N PHE A 26 26.22 -39.70 -41.92
CA PHE A 26 26.42 -38.55 -41.05
C PHE A 26 27.86 -38.37 -40.60
N GLU A 27 28.59 -39.47 -40.32
CA GLU A 27 30.03 -39.44 -40.02
C GLU A 27 30.85 -38.97 -41.22
N GLN A 28 30.44 -39.31 -42.43
CA GLN A 28 31.09 -38.83 -43.62
C GLN A 28 30.79 -37.33 -43.87
N LEU A 29 29.58 -36.89 -43.59
CA LEU A 29 29.19 -35.48 -43.64
C LEU A 29 30.02 -34.63 -42.65
N ARG A 30 30.24 -35.09 -41.43
CA ARG A 30 31.10 -34.43 -40.42
C ARG A 30 32.55 -34.29 -40.92
N LYS A 31 33.08 -35.28 -41.60
CA LYS A 31 34.46 -35.22 -42.13
C LYS A 31 34.63 -34.24 -43.32
N THR A 32 33.54 -34.01 -44.06
CA THR A 32 33.58 -33.16 -45.26
C THR A 32 33.06 -31.74 -45.02
N ASN A 33 32.32 -31.51 -43.93
CA ASN A 33 31.76 -30.21 -43.61
C ASN A 33 32.14 -29.78 -42.16
N PRO A 34 33.10 -28.83 -42.02
CA PRO A 34 33.57 -28.34 -40.73
C PRO A 34 32.46 -27.71 -39.85
N GLU A 35 31.43 -27.07 -40.46
CA GLU A 35 30.33 -26.45 -39.70
C GLU A 35 29.49 -27.53 -39.00
N VAL A 36 29.21 -28.65 -39.67
CA VAL A 36 28.49 -29.78 -39.10
C VAL A 36 29.28 -30.43 -37.96
N ASP A 37 30.61 -30.59 -38.12
CA ASP A 37 31.46 -31.14 -37.07
C ASP A 37 31.53 -30.21 -35.84
N GLN A 38 31.65 -28.92 -36.05
CA GLN A 38 31.62 -27.92 -34.97
C GLN A 38 30.28 -27.96 -34.22
N LEU A 39 29.18 -28.02 -34.93
CA LEU A 39 27.82 -28.08 -34.32
C LEU A 39 27.67 -29.36 -33.46
N VAL A 40 28.19 -30.51 -33.89
CA VAL A 40 28.19 -31.75 -33.09
C VAL A 40 29.00 -31.58 -31.82
N VAL A 41 30.19 -30.96 -31.89
CA VAL A 41 31.03 -30.72 -30.72
C VAL A 41 30.36 -29.78 -29.71
N GLU A 42 29.85 -28.67 -30.19
CA GLU A 42 29.16 -27.67 -29.34
C GLU A 42 27.92 -28.29 -28.68
N HIS A 43 27.10 -29.02 -29.43
CA HIS A 43 25.90 -29.63 -28.91
C HIS A 43 26.20 -30.78 -27.92
N THR A 44 27.27 -31.53 -28.15
CA THR A 44 27.77 -32.55 -27.21
C THR A 44 28.19 -31.92 -25.89
N LEU A 45 28.93 -30.82 -25.95
CA LEU A 45 29.35 -30.06 -24.76
C LEU A 45 28.11 -29.50 -24.00
N PHE A 46 27.15 -28.94 -24.72
CA PHE A 46 25.90 -28.43 -24.15
C PHE A 46 25.14 -29.53 -23.42
N ILE A 47 24.93 -30.70 -24.04
CA ILE A 47 24.22 -31.82 -23.41
C ILE A 47 25.01 -32.32 -22.17
N HIS A 48 26.30 -32.36 -22.24
CA HIS A 48 27.14 -32.76 -21.09
C HIS A 48 26.97 -31.81 -19.90
N GLN A 49 27.02 -30.50 -20.13
CA GLN A 49 26.77 -29.47 -19.10
C GLN A 49 25.37 -29.54 -18.53
N MET A 50 24.35 -29.75 -19.36
CA MET A 50 22.97 -29.92 -18.92
C MET A 50 22.78 -31.15 -18.02
N ASN A 51 23.45 -32.27 -18.36
CA ASN A 51 23.43 -33.48 -17.56
C ASN A 51 24.09 -33.28 -16.21
N GLU A 52 25.23 -32.60 -16.15
CA GLU A 52 25.91 -32.25 -14.89
C GLU A 52 24.98 -31.40 -13.96
N VAL A 53 24.31 -30.40 -14.51
CA VAL A 53 23.36 -29.61 -13.76
C VAL A 53 22.17 -30.46 -13.27
N GLY A 54 21.70 -31.40 -14.09
CA GLY A 54 20.68 -32.37 -13.75
C GLY A 54 21.07 -33.26 -12.57
N GLU A 55 22.28 -33.83 -12.63
CA GLU A 55 22.82 -34.67 -11.55
C GLU A 55 23.02 -33.90 -10.25
N LEU A 56 23.54 -32.67 -10.31
CA LEU A 56 23.68 -31.80 -9.14
C LEU A 56 22.31 -31.47 -8.48
N ARG A 57 21.29 -31.23 -9.28
CA ARG A 57 19.91 -31.00 -8.76
C ARG A 57 19.36 -32.26 -8.09
N LYS A 58 19.55 -33.42 -8.71
CA LYS A 58 19.10 -34.71 -8.17
C LYS A 58 19.84 -35.02 -6.86
N PHE A 59 21.14 -34.83 -6.81
CA PHE A 59 21.96 -34.99 -5.59
C PHE A 59 21.48 -34.08 -4.46
N ARG A 60 21.22 -32.78 -4.75
CA ARG A 60 20.63 -31.83 -3.77
C ARG A 60 19.27 -32.27 -3.25
N SER A 61 18.40 -32.78 -4.15
CA SER A 61 17.08 -33.27 -3.76
C SER A 61 17.18 -34.45 -2.80
N THR A 62 18.00 -35.44 -3.16
CA THR A 62 18.25 -36.63 -2.32
C THR A 62 18.88 -36.27 -0.98
N LEU A 63 19.83 -35.35 -0.96
CA LEU A 63 20.46 -34.86 0.27
C LEU A 63 19.43 -34.19 1.20
N ASN A 64 18.56 -33.35 0.63
CA ASN A 64 17.49 -32.71 1.40
C ASN A 64 16.47 -33.71 1.95
N GLU A 65 16.14 -34.74 1.17
CA GLU A 65 15.23 -35.81 1.60
C GLU A 65 15.78 -36.58 2.77
N VAL A 66 17.05 -37.05 2.66
CA VAL A 66 17.75 -37.75 3.77
C VAL A 66 17.89 -36.87 5.00
N HIS A 67 18.25 -35.59 4.80
CA HIS A 67 18.37 -34.64 5.92
C HIS A 67 17.01 -34.43 6.61
N THR A 68 15.92 -34.36 5.86
CA THR A 68 14.56 -34.23 6.39
C THR A 68 14.16 -35.47 7.17
N ASP A 69 14.41 -36.68 6.63
CA ASP A 69 14.11 -37.97 7.28
C ASP A 69 14.89 -38.13 8.60
N LEU A 70 16.18 -37.80 8.61
CA LEU A 70 17.00 -37.83 9.84
C LEU A 70 16.53 -36.83 10.89
N ALA A 71 16.11 -35.65 10.45
CA ALA A 71 15.56 -34.63 11.37
C ALA A 71 14.18 -35.02 11.92
N GLU A 72 13.33 -35.63 11.10
CA GLU A 72 12.02 -36.16 11.55
C GLU A 72 12.18 -37.29 12.56
N LYS A 73 13.19 -38.14 12.39
CA LYS A 73 13.54 -39.20 13.33
C LYS A 73 14.21 -38.67 14.62
N GLY A 74 14.53 -37.38 14.67
CA GLY A 74 15.19 -36.75 15.82
C GLY A 74 16.66 -37.10 15.97
N LEU A 75 17.29 -37.64 14.91
CA LEU A 75 18.70 -38.04 14.91
C LEU A 75 19.65 -36.86 14.71
N ILE A 76 19.16 -35.78 14.10
CA ILE A 76 19.91 -34.54 13.92
C ILE A 76 19.07 -33.33 14.34
N ASN A 77 19.71 -32.32 14.91
CA ASN A 77 19.09 -30.99 15.10
C ASN A 77 19.42 -30.12 13.88
N SER A 78 18.40 -29.66 13.19
CA SER A 78 18.60 -28.84 12.00
C SER A 78 17.81 -27.56 12.05
N ASP A 79 18.52 -26.44 12.06
CA ASP A 79 17.96 -25.09 11.91
C ASP A 79 17.54 -24.77 10.46
N ARG A 80 17.90 -25.66 9.50
CA ARG A 80 17.64 -25.48 8.06
C ARG A 80 16.34 -26.12 7.57
N LEU A 81 15.57 -26.78 8.46
CA LEU A 81 14.27 -27.34 8.07
C LEU A 81 13.32 -26.22 7.63
N LYS A 82 12.75 -26.34 6.42
CA LYS A 82 11.78 -25.39 5.86
C LYS A 82 10.44 -26.08 5.60
N GLY A 83 9.36 -25.29 5.64
CA GLY A 83 8.01 -25.76 5.29
C GLY A 83 7.47 -26.83 6.24
N ASN A 84 6.77 -27.82 5.68
CA ASN A 84 6.06 -28.85 6.44
C ASN A 84 6.97 -29.72 7.32
N ALA A 85 8.19 -29.99 6.91
CA ALA A 85 9.16 -30.76 7.69
C ALA A 85 9.51 -30.09 9.03
N LYS A 86 9.66 -28.75 9.03
CA LYS A 86 9.87 -27.97 10.26
C LYS A 86 8.65 -28.05 11.19
N VAL A 87 7.45 -28.00 10.63
CA VAL A 87 6.20 -28.09 11.40
C VAL A 87 6.08 -29.46 12.07
N VAL A 88 6.35 -30.57 11.34
CA VAL A 88 6.30 -31.94 11.87
C VAL A 88 7.33 -32.13 12.98
N TYR A 89 8.56 -31.66 12.79
CA TYR A 89 9.62 -31.71 13.80
C TYR A 89 9.25 -30.96 15.08
N LEU A 90 8.78 -29.71 14.95
CA LEU A 90 8.37 -28.89 16.10
C LEU A 90 7.16 -29.51 16.81
N TRP A 91 6.20 -30.07 16.09
CA TRP A 91 5.05 -30.77 16.63
C TRP A 91 5.49 -31.99 17.45
N LYS A 92 6.36 -32.87 16.89
CA LYS A 92 6.89 -34.03 17.63
C LYS A 92 7.64 -33.61 18.89
N LYS A 93 8.45 -32.55 18.84
CA LYS A 93 9.27 -32.04 19.96
C LYS A 93 8.42 -31.44 21.08
N TYR A 94 7.40 -30.63 20.71
CA TYR A 94 6.64 -29.82 21.67
C TYR A 94 5.22 -30.30 21.94
N LYS A 95 4.75 -31.42 21.36
CA LYS A 95 3.38 -31.90 21.50
C LYS A 95 2.92 -32.06 22.96
N ARG A 96 3.81 -32.52 23.88
CA ARG A 96 3.48 -32.67 25.30
C ARG A 96 3.30 -31.30 25.97
N VAL A 97 4.20 -30.36 25.70
CA VAL A 97 4.12 -28.98 26.22
C VAL A 97 2.90 -28.26 25.69
N ALA A 98 2.64 -28.40 24.41
CA ALA A 98 1.45 -27.82 23.74
C ALA A 98 0.15 -28.43 24.33
N ALA A 99 0.10 -29.74 24.59
CA ALA A 99 -1.06 -30.36 25.20
C ALA A 99 -1.31 -29.85 26.61
N ILE A 100 -0.25 -29.69 27.45
CA ILE A 100 -0.36 -29.15 28.80
C ILE A 100 -0.83 -27.67 28.74
N ALA A 101 -0.24 -26.86 27.88
CA ALA A 101 -0.63 -25.46 27.71
C ALA A 101 -2.10 -25.34 27.27
N ALA A 102 -2.54 -26.16 26.30
CA ALA A 102 -3.93 -26.19 25.82
C ALA A 102 -4.90 -26.62 26.95
N SER A 103 -4.50 -27.59 27.79
CA SER A 103 -5.33 -28.02 28.92
C SER A 103 -5.49 -26.92 29.98
N ILE A 104 -4.41 -26.21 30.31
CA ILE A 104 -4.45 -25.07 31.23
C ILE A 104 -5.33 -23.95 30.66
N ALA A 105 -5.14 -23.60 29.40
CA ALA A 105 -5.96 -22.60 28.74
C ALA A 105 -7.44 -23.00 28.67
N GLY A 106 -7.75 -24.27 28.42
CA GLY A 106 -9.11 -24.79 28.40
C GLY A 106 -9.77 -24.70 29.78
N ILE A 107 -9.07 -25.09 30.84
CA ILE A 107 -9.57 -25.01 32.21
C ILE A 107 -9.78 -23.57 32.64
N THR A 108 -8.83 -22.66 32.34
CA THR A 108 -8.95 -21.25 32.72
C THR A 108 -10.08 -20.56 32.00
N THR A 109 -10.28 -20.82 30.68
CA THR A 109 -11.41 -20.26 29.93
C THR A 109 -12.76 -20.79 30.43
N LEU A 110 -12.83 -22.08 30.77
CA LEU A 110 -14.04 -22.68 31.32
C LEU A 110 -14.40 -22.13 32.70
N THR A 111 -13.39 -21.96 33.58
CA THR A 111 -13.61 -21.36 34.93
C THR A 111 -14.04 -19.90 34.82
N ILE A 112 -13.42 -19.10 33.95
CA ILE A 112 -13.82 -17.71 33.71
C ILE A 112 -15.23 -17.63 33.11
N SER A 113 -15.58 -18.50 32.15
CA SER A 113 -16.92 -18.55 31.58
C SER A 113 -18.00 -18.90 32.61
N LEU A 114 -17.72 -19.87 33.49
CA LEU A 114 -18.63 -20.23 34.59
C LEU A 114 -18.77 -19.11 35.62
N LEU A 115 -17.68 -18.41 35.95
CA LEU A 115 -17.66 -17.25 36.82
C LEU A 115 -18.47 -16.08 36.23
N VAL A 116 -18.25 -15.76 34.96
CA VAL A 116 -19.02 -14.73 34.26
C VAL A 116 -20.49 -15.10 34.21
N TRP A 117 -20.83 -16.36 33.89
CA TRP A 117 -22.22 -16.81 33.88
C TRP A 117 -22.88 -16.75 35.24
N SER A 118 -22.15 -17.13 36.30
CA SER A 118 -22.64 -17.11 37.72
C SER A 118 -22.80 -15.69 38.27
N LEU A 119 -21.89 -14.76 37.88
CA LEU A 119 -21.91 -13.36 38.35
C LEU A 119 -22.64 -12.42 37.41
N SER A 120 -23.08 -12.89 36.23
CA SER A 120 -23.87 -12.07 35.30
C SER A 120 -25.19 -11.66 35.94
N PRO A 121 -25.44 -10.36 36.13
CA PRO A 121 -26.73 -9.91 36.65
C PRO A 121 -27.85 -10.38 35.71
N LYS A 122 -28.84 -11.05 36.25
CA LYS A 122 -30.08 -11.34 35.50
C LYS A 122 -30.71 -9.99 35.15
N ILE A 123 -30.56 -9.60 33.88
CA ILE A 123 -31.22 -8.40 33.36
C ILE A 123 -32.74 -8.65 33.51
N GLU A 124 -33.35 -7.99 34.46
CA GLU A 124 -34.80 -8.07 34.61
C GLU A 124 -35.47 -7.57 33.33
N SER A 125 -36.43 -8.36 32.85
CA SER A 125 -37.16 -8.07 31.60
C SER A 125 -37.86 -6.70 31.59
N SER A 126 -38.01 -6.07 32.77
CA SER A 126 -38.54 -4.72 32.96
C SER A 126 -37.63 -3.63 32.39
N GLN A 127 -36.31 -3.72 32.60
CA GLN A 127 -35.32 -2.75 32.08
C GLN A 127 -35.19 -2.83 30.57
N VAL A 128 -35.23 -4.04 30.01
CA VAL A 128 -35.20 -4.22 28.55
C VAL A 128 -36.49 -3.66 27.91
N LYS A 129 -37.66 -3.86 28.55
CA LYS A 129 -38.92 -3.27 28.09
C LYS A 129 -38.92 -1.76 28.16
N GLN A 130 -38.36 -1.16 29.21
CA GLN A 130 -38.20 0.28 29.33
C GLN A 130 -37.32 0.85 28.23
N LEU A 131 -36.14 0.22 27.97
CA LEU A 131 -35.21 0.63 26.92
C LEU A 131 -35.82 0.50 25.52
N VAL A 132 -36.57 -0.59 25.26
CA VAL A 132 -37.31 -0.77 24.00
C VAL A 132 -38.38 0.29 23.82
N ASN A 133 -39.10 0.64 24.88
CA ASN A 133 -40.13 1.71 24.82
C ASN A 133 -39.48 3.10 24.61
N GLU A 134 -38.31 3.34 25.21
CA GLU A 134 -37.57 4.60 25.03
C GLU A 134 -37.00 4.72 23.62
N VAL A 135 -36.45 3.63 23.07
CA VAL A 135 -36.00 3.58 21.66
C VAL A 135 -37.18 3.74 20.68
N ASN A 136 -38.32 3.15 20.97
CA ASN A 136 -39.52 3.35 20.15
C ASN A 136 -40.06 4.78 20.27
N GLY A 137 -40.00 5.39 21.46
CA GLY A 137 -40.36 6.79 21.68
C GLY A 137 -39.41 7.75 20.91
N LEU A 138 -38.11 7.45 20.85
CA LEU A 138 -37.15 8.21 20.06
C LEU A 138 -37.41 8.08 18.55
N LYS A 139 -37.74 6.87 18.06
CA LYS A 139 -38.14 6.67 16.67
C LYS A 139 -39.42 7.42 16.25
N VAL A 140 -40.35 7.57 17.17
CA VAL A 140 -41.57 8.37 16.90
C VAL A 140 -41.21 9.86 16.86
N LYS A 141 -40.36 10.35 17.77
CA LYS A 141 -39.86 11.72 17.77
C LYS A 141 -39.06 12.05 16.53
N ASP A 142 -38.20 11.12 16.06
CA ASP A 142 -37.47 11.27 14.80
C ASP A 142 -38.40 11.41 13.59
N LYS A 143 -39.49 10.60 13.54
CA LYS A 143 -40.52 10.74 12.49
C LYS A 143 -41.30 12.06 12.59
N GLU A 144 -41.58 12.53 13.79
CA GLU A 144 -42.21 13.85 13.97
C GLU A 144 -41.28 15.00 13.60
N LEU A 145 -39.97 14.89 13.91
CA LEU A 145 -38.95 15.84 13.44
C LEU A 145 -38.83 15.83 11.92
N ASP A 146 -38.79 14.66 11.30
CA ASP A 146 -38.75 14.52 9.84
C ASP A 146 -39.99 15.14 9.15
N ASN A 147 -41.17 14.99 9.77
CA ASN A 147 -42.37 15.60 9.26
C ASN A 147 -42.38 17.14 9.46
N LYS A 148 -41.88 17.65 10.60
CA LYS A 148 -41.72 19.09 10.83
C LYS A 148 -40.63 19.69 9.92
N ILE A 149 -39.57 18.97 9.60
CA ILE A 149 -38.56 19.39 8.64
C ILE A 149 -39.18 19.49 7.23
N LYS A 150 -40.01 18.52 6.83
CA LYS A 150 -40.75 18.57 5.55
C LYS A 150 -41.72 19.73 5.46
N ASP A 151 -42.36 20.10 6.55
CA ASP A 151 -43.31 21.26 6.59
C ASP A 151 -42.57 22.62 6.58
N VAL A 152 -41.32 22.67 7.09
CA VAL A 152 -40.47 23.86 7.02
C VAL A 152 -39.86 24.01 5.62
N ASP A 153 -39.48 22.89 4.96
CA ASP A 153 -38.97 22.88 3.59
C ASP A 153 -40.02 23.37 2.56
N ASN A 154 -41.30 23.11 2.80
CA ASN A 154 -42.39 23.58 1.92
C ASN A 154 -42.68 25.09 2.03
N LYS A 155 -42.13 25.81 3.02
CA LYS A 155 -42.29 27.27 3.22
C LYS A 155 -41.05 28.09 2.85
N SER A 156 -39.95 27.48 2.47
CA SER A 156 -38.75 28.18 2.02
C SER A 156 -38.30 27.61 0.71
N GLU A 157 -38.68 28.29 -0.41
CA GLU A 157 -38.01 28.08 -1.69
C GLU A 157 -36.54 28.48 -1.61
N LYS A 158 -35.74 27.65 -0.92
CA LYS A 158 -34.30 27.58 -1.07
C LYS A 158 -33.95 26.17 -1.57
N LYS A 159 -33.47 26.15 -2.80
CA LYS A 159 -32.90 25.05 -3.54
C LYS A 159 -32.32 23.98 -2.58
N VAL A 160 -33.07 22.90 -2.33
CA VAL A 160 -32.58 21.72 -1.63
C VAL A 160 -31.53 21.06 -2.56
N ILE A 161 -30.28 21.33 -2.31
CA ILE A 161 -29.20 20.53 -2.86
C ILE A 161 -29.35 19.19 -2.14
N LEU A 162 -29.88 18.19 -2.84
CA LEU A 162 -29.76 16.79 -2.46
C LEU A 162 -28.27 16.57 -2.17
N ASN A 163 -27.90 16.41 -0.89
CA ASN A 163 -26.53 16.12 -0.52
C ASN A 163 -26.12 14.83 -1.23
N PRO A 164 -25.27 14.87 -2.26
CA PRO A 164 -24.75 13.66 -2.85
C PRO A 164 -24.07 12.88 -1.73
N SER A 165 -24.31 11.57 -1.67
CA SER A 165 -23.64 10.68 -0.71
C SER A 165 -22.15 10.67 -1.00
N TYR A 166 -21.42 11.65 -0.44
CA TYR A 166 -19.96 11.71 -0.58
C TYR A 166 -19.32 10.55 0.15
N ARG A 167 -18.47 9.84 -0.55
CA ARG A 167 -17.59 8.84 0.03
C ARG A 167 -16.28 9.52 0.44
N TYR A 168 -15.84 9.24 1.64
CA TYR A 168 -14.51 9.58 2.07
C TYR A 168 -13.47 8.79 1.26
N ASN A 169 -12.45 9.46 0.75
CA ASN A 169 -11.51 8.82 -0.17
C ASN A 169 -10.03 9.05 0.16
N GLY A 170 -9.67 10.15 0.81
CA GLY A 170 -8.27 10.41 1.13
C GLY A 170 -8.03 11.74 1.82
N THR A 171 -6.76 12.11 1.83
CA THR A 171 -6.25 13.35 2.41
C THR A 171 -5.68 14.24 1.30
N GLY A 172 -5.67 15.54 1.49
CA GLY A 172 -4.98 16.50 0.64
C GLY A 172 -4.42 17.63 1.49
N PHE A 173 -3.46 18.38 0.98
CA PHE A 173 -2.91 19.54 1.69
C PHE A 173 -2.66 20.72 0.75
N MET A 174 -2.65 21.91 1.31
CA MET A 174 -2.49 23.14 0.53
C MET A 174 -1.06 23.31 0.03
N ILE A 175 -0.95 23.76 -1.22
CA ILE A 175 0.33 24.10 -1.86
C ILE A 175 0.47 25.60 -2.11
N ASP A 176 -0.60 26.34 -1.87
CA ASP A 176 -0.66 27.79 -2.05
C ASP A 176 -1.75 28.36 -1.13
N SER A 177 -1.61 29.60 -0.68
CA SER A 177 -2.57 30.25 0.22
C SER A 177 -3.91 30.61 -0.42
N LYS A 178 -4.06 30.42 -1.73
CA LYS A 178 -5.26 30.79 -2.50
C LYS A 178 -6.23 29.62 -2.71
N GLY A 179 -6.01 28.47 -2.04
CA GLY A 179 -6.90 27.31 -2.12
C GLY A 179 -6.49 26.27 -3.16
N TYR A 180 -5.24 26.23 -3.60
CA TYR A 180 -4.71 25.11 -4.35
C TYR A 180 -4.23 24.03 -3.39
N LEU A 181 -4.66 22.80 -3.63
CA LEU A 181 -4.28 21.59 -2.86
C LEU A 181 -3.65 20.56 -3.79
N VAL A 182 -2.85 19.70 -3.19
CA VAL A 182 -2.37 18.47 -3.83
C VAL A 182 -2.90 17.25 -3.07
N THR A 183 -3.24 16.20 -3.83
CA THR A 183 -3.54 14.85 -3.32
C THR A 183 -3.12 13.81 -4.35
N ASN A 184 -3.32 12.53 -4.07
CA ASN A 184 -3.09 11.49 -5.06
C ASN A 184 -4.20 11.45 -6.12
N ALA A 185 -3.85 11.14 -7.37
CA ALA A 185 -4.81 11.03 -8.47
C ALA A 185 -5.82 9.89 -8.27
N HIS A 186 -5.41 8.78 -7.63
CA HIS A 186 -6.32 7.67 -7.32
C HIS A 186 -7.41 8.06 -6.31
N VAL A 187 -7.18 9.08 -5.46
CA VAL A 187 -8.16 9.58 -4.47
C VAL A 187 -9.39 10.19 -5.16
N VAL A 188 -9.19 10.86 -6.28
CA VAL A 188 -10.28 11.51 -7.04
C VAL A 188 -10.65 10.75 -8.32
N ARG A 189 -10.17 9.52 -8.46
CA ARG A 189 -10.44 8.72 -9.66
C ARG A 189 -11.92 8.44 -9.81
N ASN A 190 -12.47 8.74 -11.01
CA ASN A 190 -13.88 8.57 -11.35
C ASN A 190 -14.85 9.43 -10.52
N ALA A 191 -14.33 10.45 -9.81
CA ALA A 191 -15.15 11.38 -9.07
C ALA A 191 -15.94 12.31 -10.03
N LYS A 192 -17.23 12.44 -9.81
CA LYS A 192 -18.05 13.45 -10.49
C LYS A 192 -17.94 14.81 -9.81
N THR A 193 -17.84 14.80 -8.49
CA THR A 193 -17.66 15.99 -7.66
C THR A 193 -16.62 15.72 -6.58
N VAL A 194 -15.86 16.75 -6.24
CA VAL A 194 -14.85 16.72 -5.19
C VAL A 194 -15.19 17.78 -4.15
N VAL A 195 -15.21 17.39 -2.89
CA VAL A 195 -15.36 18.28 -1.74
C VAL A 195 -14.18 18.09 -0.82
N VAL A 196 -13.65 19.17 -0.29
CA VAL A 196 -12.59 19.11 0.72
C VAL A 196 -13.12 19.63 2.05
N GLN A 197 -12.81 18.93 3.13
CA GLN A 197 -13.26 19.30 4.48
C GLN A 197 -12.06 19.67 5.35
N ASN A 198 -12.15 20.82 6.03
CA ASN A 198 -11.14 21.23 7.00
C ASN A 198 -11.32 20.52 8.36
N LYS A 199 -10.39 20.76 9.30
CA LYS A 199 -10.45 20.16 10.65
C LYS A 199 -11.66 20.62 11.49
N LYS A 200 -12.32 21.74 11.11
CA LYS A 200 -13.52 22.24 11.79
C LYS A 200 -14.82 21.59 11.30
N GLY A 201 -14.73 20.77 10.24
CA GLY A 201 -15.88 20.13 9.61
C GLY A 201 -16.50 20.94 8.47
N ASP A 202 -15.96 22.12 8.13
CA ASP A 202 -16.45 22.92 7.01
C ASP A 202 -16.12 22.24 5.68
N ASN A 203 -17.11 22.11 4.81
CA ASN A 203 -16.96 21.53 3.50
C ASN A 203 -16.84 22.61 2.43
N PHE A 204 -15.90 22.45 1.50
CA PHE A 204 -15.68 23.36 0.39
C PHE A 204 -15.70 22.59 -0.94
N ASN A 205 -16.41 23.11 -1.92
CA ASN A 205 -16.37 22.56 -3.27
C ASN A 205 -14.99 22.78 -3.88
N ALA A 206 -14.46 21.74 -4.53
CA ALA A 206 -13.17 21.80 -5.17
C ALA A 206 -13.25 21.26 -6.59
N ARG A 207 -12.47 21.85 -7.51
CA ARG A 207 -12.35 21.41 -8.89
C ARG A 207 -10.97 20.81 -9.12
N VAL A 208 -10.92 19.72 -9.90
CA VAL A 208 -9.66 19.17 -10.42
C VAL A 208 -9.16 20.14 -11.49
N VAL A 209 -7.96 20.70 -11.28
CA VAL A 209 -7.34 21.62 -12.26
C VAL A 209 -6.24 20.97 -13.06
N PHE A 210 -5.58 19.94 -12.53
CA PHE A 210 -4.58 19.18 -13.25
C PHE A 210 -4.46 17.77 -12.66
N THR A 211 -4.25 16.77 -13.54
CA THR A 211 -4.04 15.37 -13.13
C THR A 211 -2.87 14.76 -13.88
N ASP A 212 -1.96 14.14 -13.14
CA ASP A 212 -0.91 13.29 -13.68
C ASP A 212 -1.06 11.87 -13.12
N PHE A 213 -1.64 10.99 -13.91
CA PHE A 213 -1.85 9.59 -13.50
C PHE A 213 -0.56 8.78 -13.43
N ALA A 214 0.48 9.16 -14.17
CA ALA A 214 1.77 8.48 -14.15
C ALA A 214 2.49 8.72 -12.83
N LYS A 215 2.40 9.96 -12.32
CA LYS A 215 2.95 10.35 -11.02
C LYS A 215 1.97 10.14 -9.86
N ASP A 216 0.73 9.72 -10.14
CA ASP A 216 -0.36 9.60 -9.17
C ASP A 216 -0.59 10.91 -8.37
N LEU A 217 -0.52 12.05 -9.05
CA LEU A 217 -0.70 13.38 -8.47
C LEU A 217 -1.85 14.14 -9.14
N VAL A 218 -2.59 14.88 -8.32
CA VAL A 218 -3.65 15.77 -8.79
C VAL A 218 -3.59 17.10 -8.03
N ILE A 219 -3.83 18.19 -8.75
CA ILE A 219 -3.99 19.53 -8.18
C ILE A 219 -5.48 19.87 -8.17
N LEU A 220 -5.96 20.20 -6.99
CA LEU A 220 -7.32 20.68 -6.75
C LEU A 220 -7.30 22.18 -6.51
N LYS A 221 -8.41 22.86 -6.86
CA LYS A 221 -8.66 24.27 -6.54
C LYS A 221 -9.98 24.37 -5.80
N ILE A 222 -9.97 24.93 -4.61
CA ILE A 222 -11.20 25.29 -3.89
C ILE A 222 -11.90 26.40 -4.68
N GLU A 223 -13.15 26.14 -5.06
CA GLU A 223 -14.06 27.06 -5.72
C GLU A 223 -15.35 27.15 -4.90
N ASP A 224 -15.26 27.85 -3.78
CA ASP A 224 -16.33 27.98 -2.81
C ASP A 224 -16.27 29.39 -2.19
N ASP A 225 -17.39 30.10 -2.22
CA ASP A 225 -17.49 31.49 -1.73
C ASP A 225 -17.26 31.62 -0.22
N SER A 226 -17.49 30.52 0.51
CA SER A 226 -17.25 30.46 1.95
C SER A 226 -15.77 30.33 2.31
N PHE A 227 -14.92 29.90 1.36
CA PHE A 227 -13.49 29.73 1.57
C PHE A 227 -12.77 31.07 1.58
N LYS A 228 -12.09 31.36 2.68
CA LYS A 228 -11.25 32.55 2.81
C LYS A 228 -9.79 32.20 2.54
N ASN A 229 -9.15 32.96 1.65
CA ASN A 229 -7.71 32.80 1.41
C ASN A 229 -6.92 32.87 2.72
N LEU A 230 -5.96 31.98 2.86
CA LEU A 230 -5.09 31.92 4.02
C LEU A 230 -3.95 32.97 3.87
N THR A 231 -3.43 33.44 5.00
CA THR A 231 -2.39 34.47 4.98
C THR A 231 -1.08 33.96 4.39
N SER A 232 -0.63 32.78 4.84
CA SER A 232 0.58 32.12 4.36
C SER A 232 0.56 30.65 4.77
N ILE A 233 1.29 29.81 4.06
CA ILE A 233 1.50 28.41 4.41
C ILE A 233 2.76 28.33 5.29
N PRO A 234 2.70 27.65 6.47
CA PRO A 234 3.80 27.64 7.43
C PRO A 234 4.95 26.70 7.05
N TYR A 235 4.68 25.69 6.23
CA TYR A 235 5.67 24.70 5.78
C TYR A 235 6.22 25.02 4.39
N GLY A 236 7.44 24.59 4.13
CA GLY A 236 8.05 24.60 2.79
C GLY A 236 7.74 23.29 2.03
N ILE A 237 7.84 23.32 0.71
CA ILE A 237 7.80 22.10 -0.13
C ILE A 237 9.19 21.88 -0.70
N SER A 238 9.89 20.84 -0.25
CA SER A 238 11.26 20.54 -0.64
C SER A 238 11.39 20.21 -2.12
N LYS A 239 12.48 20.65 -2.73
CA LYS A 239 12.88 20.25 -4.10
C LYS A 239 13.92 19.14 -4.10
N SER A 240 14.59 18.93 -2.98
CA SER A 240 15.63 17.92 -2.81
C SER A 240 15.05 16.61 -2.28
N SER A 241 15.74 15.51 -2.54
CA SER A 241 15.50 14.24 -1.89
C SER A 241 15.91 14.33 -0.42
N SER A 242 15.23 13.56 0.42
CA SER A 242 15.56 13.41 1.83
C SER A 242 16.62 12.34 2.06
N ASP A 243 17.33 12.45 3.17
CA ASP A 243 18.39 11.51 3.54
C ASP A 243 17.83 10.24 4.20
N LEU A 244 18.54 9.13 4.05
CA LEU A 244 18.20 7.88 4.72
C LEU A 244 18.20 8.07 6.24
N ALA A 245 17.23 7.47 6.91
CA ALA A 245 16.97 7.58 8.35
C ALA A 245 16.52 8.98 8.84
N GLU A 246 16.23 9.93 7.94
CA GLU A 246 15.62 11.18 8.32
C GLU A 246 14.31 10.95 9.06
N SER A 247 14.14 11.61 10.23
CA SER A 247 12.89 11.56 11.00
C SER A 247 11.78 12.29 10.27
N ILE A 248 10.67 11.60 10.06
CA ILE A 248 9.51 12.11 9.32
C ILE A 248 8.22 11.98 10.12
N TYR A 249 7.21 12.75 9.72
CA TYR A 249 5.86 12.60 10.22
C TYR A 249 4.83 12.92 9.14
N THR A 250 3.61 12.45 9.34
CA THR A 250 2.47 12.70 8.45
C THR A 250 1.23 13.11 9.24
N LEU A 251 0.36 13.84 8.57
CA LEU A 251 -0.99 14.16 9.03
C LEU A 251 -1.98 13.70 7.98
N GLY A 252 -3.07 13.08 8.40
CA GLY A 252 -4.08 12.62 7.47
C GLY A 252 -5.37 12.20 8.16
N TYR A 253 -6.34 11.77 7.36
CA TYR A 253 -7.66 11.36 7.81
C TYR A 253 -7.91 9.88 7.45
N PRO A 254 -7.45 8.90 8.26
CA PRO A 254 -7.68 7.49 8.01
C PRO A 254 -9.10 7.09 8.41
N ARG A 255 -10.03 7.00 7.47
CA ARG A 255 -11.42 6.51 7.65
C ARG A 255 -12.25 7.17 8.76
N ASN A 256 -11.75 8.21 9.41
CA ASN A 256 -12.40 8.91 10.52
C ASN A 256 -12.44 10.40 10.22
N ASP A 257 -13.42 11.10 10.80
CA ASP A 257 -13.51 12.55 10.71
C ASP A 257 -12.45 13.27 11.55
N VAL A 258 -11.55 12.53 12.19
CA VAL A 258 -10.49 13.07 13.05
C VAL A 258 -9.13 12.92 12.34
N MET A 259 -8.36 14.01 12.35
CA MET A 259 -6.99 14.00 11.87
C MET A 259 -6.10 13.12 12.73
N VAL A 260 -5.27 12.31 12.11
CA VAL A 260 -4.32 11.40 12.76
C VAL A 260 -2.90 11.82 12.43
N TYR A 261 -2.05 11.80 13.45
CA TYR A 261 -0.61 12.00 13.37
C TYR A 261 0.09 10.64 13.29
N GLY A 262 1.03 10.50 12.36
CA GLY A 262 1.96 9.38 12.29
C GLY A 262 3.40 9.86 12.31
N GLN A 263 4.30 9.09 12.93
CA GLN A 263 5.73 9.38 12.97
C GLN A 263 6.54 8.17 12.58
N GLY A 264 7.69 8.40 11.94
CA GLY A 264 8.60 7.37 11.49
C GLY A 264 9.89 7.95 10.90
N TYR A 265 10.45 7.27 9.91
CA TYR A 265 11.68 7.66 9.24
C TYR A 265 11.69 7.25 7.78
N LEU A 266 12.57 7.88 6.99
CA LEU A 266 12.83 7.48 5.61
C LEU A 266 13.63 6.19 5.59
N SER A 267 13.07 5.13 5.03
CA SER A 267 13.66 3.78 4.97
C SER A 267 14.50 3.55 3.72
N ALA A 268 14.14 4.18 2.59
CA ALA A 268 14.94 4.16 1.37
C ALA A 268 14.65 5.40 0.51
N PRO A 269 15.66 5.97 -0.17
CA PRO A 269 15.49 7.16 -1.02
C PRO A 269 14.74 6.87 -2.33
N THR A 270 14.53 5.60 -2.68
CA THR A 270 13.78 5.14 -3.85
C THR A 270 12.63 4.22 -3.45
N GLY A 271 11.67 4.08 -4.33
CA GLY A 271 10.60 3.10 -4.22
C GLY A 271 11.05 1.69 -4.57
N PHE A 272 10.09 0.81 -4.83
CA PHE A 272 10.33 -0.58 -5.16
C PHE A 272 11.07 -0.70 -6.50
N ASN A 273 12.03 -1.64 -6.61
CA ASN A 273 12.84 -1.86 -7.82
C ASN A 273 13.57 -0.61 -8.34
N GLY A 274 13.97 0.30 -7.44
CA GLY A 274 14.68 1.52 -7.82
C GLY A 274 13.80 2.63 -8.42
N ASP A 275 12.48 2.56 -8.21
CA ASP A 275 11.56 3.63 -8.63
C ASP A 275 11.96 4.97 -8.00
N THR A 276 12.32 5.93 -8.83
CA THR A 276 12.75 7.28 -8.41
C THR A 276 11.57 8.24 -8.18
N LEU A 277 10.36 7.85 -8.53
CA LEU A 277 9.15 8.62 -8.28
C LEU A 277 8.81 8.66 -6.79
N SER A 278 8.97 7.53 -6.13
CA SER A 278 8.65 7.35 -4.73
C SER A 278 9.88 7.09 -3.87
N CYS A 279 9.72 7.19 -2.56
CA CYS A 279 10.66 6.74 -1.54
C CYS A 279 9.94 5.82 -0.55
N GLN A 280 10.69 4.93 0.12
CA GLN A 280 10.12 4.07 1.16
C GLN A 280 10.19 4.76 2.51
N ILE A 281 9.11 4.66 3.28
CA ILE A 281 9.00 5.21 4.62
C ILE A 281 8.50 4.16 5.61
N ALA A 282 9.04 4.19 6.81
CA ALA A 282 8.58 3.37 7.93
C ALA A 282 7.63 4.20 8.80
N ILE A 283 6.36 4.17 8.46
CA ILE A 283 5.30 4.88 9.17
C ILE A 283 4.02 4.05 9.13
N ALA A 284 3.24 4.09 10.20
CA ALA A 284 1.92 3.47 10.18
C ALA A 284 0.99 4.26 9.27
N ALA A 285 0.56 3.66 8.18
CA ALA A 285 -0.37 4.25 7.24
C ALA A 285 -1.61 3.38 7.07
N ASN A 286 -2.77 4.01 7.10
CA ASN A 286 -4.06 3.37 6.88
C ASN A 286 -4.71 3.92 5.60
N PRO A 287 -5.62 3.17 4.96
CA PRO A 287 -6.45 3.70 3.89
C PRO A 287 -7.10 5.01 4.30
N GLY A 288 -6.94 6.04 3.47
CA GLY A 288 -7.38 7.40 3.74
C GLY A 288 -6.26 8.37 4.11
N ASN A 289 -5.09 7.91 4.53
CA ASN A 289 -3.91 8.76 4.66
C ASN A 289 -3.29 9.13 3.30
N SER A 290 -3.65 8.42 2.20
CA SER A 290 -3.21 8.75 0.84
C SER A 290 -3.48 10.21 0.51
N GLY A 291 -2.49 10.88 -0.05
CA GLY A 291 -2.52 12.30 -0.37
C GLY A 291 -2.11 13.22 0.77
N GLY A 292 -1.88 12.69 1.97
CA GLY A 292 -1.37 13.45 3.11
C GLY A 292 0.09 13.85 2.96
N PRO A 293 0.51 14.98 3.58
CA PRO A 293 1.90 15.43 3.54
C PRO A 293 2.79 14.54 4.39
N VAL A 294 3.97 14.20 3.88
CA VAL A 294 5.09 13.66 4.64
C VAL A 294 6.07 14.77 4.88
N LEU A 295 6.32 15.08 6.14
CA LEU A 295 7.14 16.22 6.55
C LEU A 295 8.40 15.75 7.29
N ASN A 296 9.48 16.49 7.14
CA ASN A 296 10.72 16.27 7.87
C ASN A 296 10.72 17.02 9.22
N HIS A 297 11.82 16.90 9.95
CA HIS A 297 11.99 17.56 11.28
C HIS A 297 11.95 19.11 11.21
N ASN A 298 12.26 19.71 10.06
CA ASN A 298 12.18 21.14 9.84
C ASN A 298 10.78 21.63 9.46
N GLY A 299 9.79 20.73 9.36
CA GLY A 299 8.45 21.06 8.89
C GLY A 299 8.41 21.37 7.38
N GLU A 300 9.25 20.74 6.60
CA GLU A 300 9.22 20.80 5.13
C GLU A 300 8.55 19.54 4.58
N VAL A 301 7.66 19.71 3.63
CA VAL A 301 7.06 18.57 2.91
C VAL A 301 8.11 17.96 2.00
N ILE A 302 8.45 16.71 2.25
CA ILE A 302 9.40 15.90 1.48
C ILE A 302 8.71 14.90 0.56
N GLY A 303 7.41 14.64 0.78
CA GLY A 303 6.64 13.71 -0.04
C GLY A 303 5.14 13.77 0.23
N ILE A 304 4.42 12.96 -0.54
CA ILE A 304 2.98 12.74 -0.44
C ILE A 304 2.77 11.27 -0.14
N LEU A 305 2.09 10.95 0.95
CA LEU A 305 1.81 9.58 1.35
C LEU A 305 0.96 8.87 0.30
N SER A 306 1.36 7.67 -0.11
CA SER A 306 0.60 6.82 -1.03
C SER A 306 0.45 5.42 -0.45
N THR A 307 -0.81 4.97 -0.28
CA THR A 307 -1.13 3.63 0.20
C THR A 307 -1.44 2.66 -0.95
N ARG A 308 -1.14 3.04 -2.20
CA ARG A 308 -1.50 2.27 -3.40
C ARG A 308 -0.65 1.01 -3.61
N GLN A 309 0.60 1.02 -3.19
CA GLN A 309 1.50 -0.12 -3.36
C GLN A 309 1.43 -1.05 -2.14
N VAL A 310 0.48 -1.98 -2.14
CA VAL A 310 0.24 -2.94 -1.04
C VAL A 310 1.06 -4.23 -1.21
N SER A 311 1.93 -4.31 -2.21
CA SER A 311 2.61 -5.57 -2.60
C SER A 311 3.73 -6.04 -1.67
N ALA A 312 4.08 -5.28 -0.63
CA ALA A 312 5.00 -5.72 0.42
C ALA A 312 4.39 -5.43 1.79
N GLU A 313 4.10 -6.46 2.58
CA GLU A 313 3.63 -6.32 3.95
C GLU A 313 4.57 -5.41 4.76
N GLY A 314 4.01 -4.34 5.35
CA GLY A 314 4.74 -3.44 6.22
C GLY A 314 5.56 -2.34 5.53
N VAL A 315 5.49 -2.20 4.20
CA VAL A 315 6.19 -1.13 3.47
C VAL A 315 5.21 -0.07 3.00
N VAL A 316 5.50 1.19 3.32
CA VAL A 316 4.73 2.36 2.91
C VAL A 316 5.58 3.22 1.99
N PHE A 317 4.96 3.86 1.01
CA PHE A 317 5.64 4.71 0.05
C PHE A 317 5.13 6.15 0.12
N ALA A 318 6.01 7.09 -0.22
CA ALA A 318 5.66 8.48 -0.44
C ALA A 318 6.18 8.93 -1.82
N ILE A 319 5.33 9.63 -2.58
CA ILE A 319 5.76 10.29 -3.82
C ILE A 319 6.63 11.48 -3.42
N GLN A 320 7.83 11.58 -3.98
CA GLN A 320 8.78 12.63 -3.60
C GLN A 320 8.25 14.04 -3.95
N SER A 321 8.42 15.00 -3.06
CA SER A 321 7.88 16.38 -3.18
C SER A 321 8.38 17.13 -4.41
N LYS A 322 9.56 16.79 -4.96
CA LYS A 322 10.06 17.38 -6.21
C LYS A 322 9.07 17.26 -7.36
N TYR A 323 8.24 16.20 -7.36
CA TYR A 323 7.22 15.99 -8.40
C TYR A 323 6.00 16.89 -8.25
N ILE A 324 5.74 17.45 -7.05
CA ILE A 324 4.75 18.55 -6.90
C ILE A 324 5.17 19.74 -7.75
N HIS A 325 6.45 20.14 -7.69
CA HIS A 325 6.97 21.22 -8.50
C HIS A 325 6.89 20.93 -10.01
N SER A 326 7.17 19.67 -10.41
CA SER A 326 7.02 19.23 -11.81
C SER A 326 5.58 19.40 -12.30
N VAL A 327 4.61 18.87 -11.56
CA VAL A 327 3.18 18.93 -11.89
C VAL A 327 2.66 20.37 -11.94
N ILE A 328 3.10 21.24 -11.01
CA ILE A 328 2.74 22.65 -11.03
C ILE A 328 3.36 23.38 -12.25
N ASN A 329 4.57 23.04 -12.64
CA ASN A 329 5.19 23.62 -13.84
C ASN A 329 4.44 23.17 -15.13
N GLU A 330 4.00 21.93 -15.18
CA GLU A 330 3.17 21.42 -16.28
C GLU A 330 1.80 22.11 -16.32
N LEU A 331 1.16 22.27 -15.15
CA LEU A 331 -0.09 23.04 -15.03
C LEU A 331 0.08 24.50 -15.53
N LYS A 332 1.14 25.20 -15.15
CA LYS A 332 1.42 26.57 -15.59
C LYS A 332 1.71 26.68 -17.08
N LYS A 333 2.24 25.63 -17.70
CA LYS A 333 2.41 25.55 -19.15
C LYS A 333 1.09 25.32 -19.89
N ALA A 334 0.21 24.49 -19.30
CA ALA A 334 -1.10 24.20 -19.86
C ALA A 334 -2.09 25.36 -19.70
N ASP A 335 -1.99 26.10 -18.60
CA ASP A 335 -2.83 27.27 -18.29
C ASP A 335 -1.99 28.37 -17.67
N THR A 336 -1.64 29.37 -18.48
CA THR A 336 -0.81 30.52 -18.09
C THR A 336 -1.52 31.49 -17.12
N SER A 337 -2.85 31.39 -16.97
CA SER A 337 -3.62 32.18 -16.00
C SER A 337 -3.42 31.70 -14.56
N VAL A 338 -2.97 30.46 -14.36
CA VAL A 338 -2.76 29.85 -13.05
C VAL A 338 -1.50 30.42 -12.38
N LYS A 339 -1.70 31.12 -11.26
CA LYS A 339 -0.63 31.74 -10.48
C LYS A 339 -0.47 31.03 -9.11
N VAL A 340 -0.04 29.77 -9.12
CA VAL A 340 0.30 29.03 -7.89
C VAL A 340 1.68 29.44 -7.41
N LYS A 341 1.79 29.85 -6.13
CA LYS A 341 3.06 30.20 -5.47
C LYS A 341 3.38 29.17 -4.39
N VAL A 342 4.22 28.21 -4.75
CA VAL A 342 4.66 27.14 -3.83
C VAL A 342 5.57 27.72 -2.76
N PRO A 343 5.34 27.44 -1.45
CA PRO A 343 6.21 27.89 -0.37
C PRO A 343 7.57 27.18 -0.46
N ALA A 344 8.65 27.97 -0.51
CA ALA A 344 10.01 27.45 -0.68
C ALA A 344 10.73 27.19 0.65
N SER A 345 10.27 27.79 1.75
CA SER A 345 10.88 27.68 3.08
C SER A 345 9.84 27.43 4.15
N SER A 346 10.26 26.72 5.19
CA SER A 346 9.42 26.44 6.36
C SER A 346 9.69 27.49 7.47
N SER A 347 8.62 28.05 8.06
CA SER A 347 8.69 28.87 9.27
C SER A 347 8.65 28.01 10.56
N LEU A 348 8.63 26.68 10.41
CA LEU A 348 8.46 25.72 11.51
C LEU A 348 9.79 25.19 12.05
N LYS A 349 10.89 25.52 11.39
CA LYS A 349 12.24 25.08 11.79
C LYS A 349 12.53 25.50 13.24
N GLY A 350 13.00 24.54 14.05
CA GLY A 350 13.32 24.76 15.46
C GLY A 350 12.14 24.72 16.43
N MET A 351 10.90 24.56 15.92
CA MET A 351 9.73 24.34 16.78
C MET A 351 9.63 22.87 17.20
N ASP A 352 9.08 22.62 18.40
CA ASP A 352 8.73 21.26 18.79
C ASP A 352 7.60 20.67 17.89
N ARG A 353 7.47 19.36 17.91
CA ARG A 353 6.53 18.64 17.03
C ARG A 353 5.08 19.05 17.25
N THR A 354 4.67 19.24 18.48
CA THR A 354 3.30 19.63 18.82
C THR A 354 2.97 21.03 18.29
N GLN A 355 3.93 21.96 18.37
CA GLN A 355 3.80 23.31 17.82
C GLN A 355 3.75 23.28 16.28
N GLN A 356 4.59 22.46 15.64
CA GLN A 356 4.55 22.28 14.19
C GLN A 356 3.18 21.77 13.75
N VAL A 357 2.69 20.68 14.36
CA VAL A 357 1.39 20.09 14.03
C VAL A 357 0.25 21.10 14.18
N LYS A 358 0.17 21.85 15.30
CA LYS A 358 -0.85 22.87 15.51
C LYS A 358 -0.87 23.95 14.43
N LYS A 359 0.28 24.26 13.81
CA LYS A 359 0.36 25.22 12.72
C LYS A 359 0.04 24.63 11.34
N ILE A 360 0.22 23.33 11.16
CA ILE A 360 0.01 22.64 9.87
C ILE A 360 -1.43 22.14 9.71
N GLU A 361 -2.07 21.74 10.79
CA GLU A 361 -3.37 21.06 10.76
C GLU A 361 -4.48 21.83 10.03
N ASP A 362 -4.41 23.18 9.99
CA ASP A 362 -5.37 24.03 9.25
C ASP A 362 -5.17 23.96 7.73
N TYR A 363 -4.09 23.37 7.25
CA TYR A 363 -3.71 23.27 5.83
C TYR A 363 -3.84 21.85 5.27
N VAL A 364 -4.30 20.91 6.10
CA VAL A 364 -4.56 19.51 5.71
C VAL A 364 -6.07 19.26 5.71
N PHE A 365 -6.55 18.70 4.63
CA PHE A 365 -7.98 18.52 4.35
C PHE A 365 -8.32 17.07 4.11
N MET A 366 -9.49 16.67 4.53
CA MET A 366 -10.13 15.44 4.08
C MET A 366 -10.65 15.63 2.66
N VAL A 367 -10.38 14.69 1.76
CA VAL A 367 -10.91 14.71 0.39
C VAL A 367 -12.06 13.72 0.29
N LYS A 368 -13.23 14.22 -0.09
CA LYS A 368 -14.47 13.47 -0.28
C LYS A 368 -14.87 13.51 -1.75
N VAL A 369 -15.36 12.40 -2.27
CA VAL A 369 -15.77 12.28 -3.68
C VAL A 369 -17.12 11.58 -3.81
N ASN A 370 -17.78 11.85 -4.94
CA ASN A 370 -19.08 11.25 -5.28
C ASN A 370 -18.98 10.56 -6.65
#